data_8f3df9ecbca96b7ebdca77f3d5174685
#
_entry.id   8f3df9ecbca96b7ebdca77f3d5174685
#
_cell.length_a   1.000
_cell.length_b   1.000
_cell.length_c   1.000
_cell.angle_alpha   90.00
_cell.angle_beta   90.00
_cell.angle_gamma   90.00
#
_symmetry.space_group_name_H-M   'P 1'
#
loop_
_entity.id
_entity.type
_entity.pdbx_description
1 polymer ?
#
loop_
_entity_poly.entity_id
_entity_poly.type
_entity_poly.pdbx_seq_one_letter_code
_entity_poly.pdbx_strand_id
1 'polypeptide(L)'
;MAGREYPLERTRNIGIMAHIDAGKTTLTERILYYTGVNYKIGDTHEGTATMDWMEQEQERGITITSAATTCHWTLEKNAKPMPGALEHRINIIDTPGHVDFTVEVERSLRVLDGAVGVFCAKGGVEPQSENVWRQADTYNVPRMAFVNKMDILGANFYACVDQIRTRLGKNAIVIQLPIGKEDDFKGIIDLFEMQAYIYNDDKGDDITVCEVPDDMKDEAEVYREELVEKIAELDEDLTMKYLEGEEITVEELKAALRKGTCECTAVPVCCGSAYRNKGVQKLLDAIIEYMPAPTDIPSIKGVDEDGNEVERHSSDEEPFSALAFKIM
;
A
#
# COMPACT_ATOMS: atom_id res chain seq x y z
N MET A 1 -13.39 -31.11 -4.44
CA MET A 1 -12.09 -30.40 -4.41
C MET A 1 -11.91 -29.90 -2.98
N ALA A 2 -10.71 -29.94 -2.41
CA ALA A 2 -10.47 -29.29 -1.12
C ALA A 2 -10.74 -27.80 -1.32
N GLY A 3 -11.58 -27.19 -0.46
CA GLY A 3 -11.85 -25.75 -0.53
C GLY A 3 -10.57 -24.96 -0.32
N ARG A 4 -10.53 -23.70 -0.78
CA ARG A 4 -9.43 -22.78 -0.52
C ARG A 4 -9.29 -22.56 0.98
N GLU A 5 -8.07 -22.48 1.45
CA GLU A 5 -7.76 -22.10 2.84
C GLU A 5 -8.19 -20.65 3.10
N TYR A 6 -7.92 -19.75 2.14
CA TYR A 6 -8.35 -18.35 2.16
C TYR A 6 -9.28 -18.06 0.97
N PRO A 7 -10.51 -17.55 1.21
CA PRO A 7 -11.40 -17.07 0.16
C PRO A 7 -10.75 -15.96 -0.67
N LEU A 8 -11.19 -15.80 -1.92
CA LEU A 8 -10.65 -14.78 -2.83
C LEU A 8 -10.81 -13.35 -2.27
N GLU A 9 -11.93 -13.07 -1.61
CA GLU A 9 -12.22 -11.77 -0.99
C GLU A 9 -11.23 -11.40 0.13
N ARG A 10 -10.59 -12.40 0.74
CA ARG A 10 -9.57 -12.24 1.77
C ARG A 10 -8.15 -12.42 1.25
N THR A 11 -7.97 -12.35 -0.05
CA THR A 11 -6.65 -12.40 -0.70
C THR A 11 -6.30 -11.02 -1.25
N ARG A 12 -5.03 -10.63 -1.18
CA ARG A 12 -4.47 -9.42 -1.78
C ARG A 12 -3.21 -9.79 -2.55
N ASN A 13 -3.17 -9.50 -3.85
CA ASN A 13 -2.00 -9.69 -4.69
C ASN A 13 -1.40 -8.34 -5.01
N ILE A 14 -0.39 -7.93 -4.27
CA ILE A 14 0.15 -6.57 -4.33
C ILE A 14 1.60 -6.55 -4.76
N GLY A 15 1.97 -5.51 -5.50
CA GLY A 15 3.35 -5.15 -5.78
C GLY A 15 3.84 -4.02 -4.89
N ILE A 16 5.11 -4.02 -4.57
CA ILE A 16 5.76 -2.87 -3.94
C ILE A 16 6.66 -2.22 -4.98
N MET A 17 6.33 -0.99 -5.37
CA MET A 17 7.06 -0.23 -6.37
C MET A 17 7.66 1.05 -5.77
N ALA A 18 8.88 1.37 -6.16
CA ALA A 18 9.60 2.51 -5.63
C ALA A 18 10.73 2.93 -6.58
N HIS A 19 11.22 4.16 -6.41
CA HIS A 19 12.54 4.51 -6.96
C HIS A 19 13.67 3.89 -6.11
N ILE A 20 14.89 3.95 -6.64
CA ILE A 20 16.09 3.49 -5.91
C ILE A 20 16.18 4.24 -4.58
N ASP A 21 16.54 3.54 -3.53
CA ASP A 21 16.71 4.08 -2.18
C ASP A 21 15.45 4.70 -1.52
N ALA A 22 14.24 4.52 -2.06
CA ALA A 22 13.02 4.89 -1.33
C ALA A 22 12.74 4.02 -0.10
N GLY A 23 13.43 2.88 0.02
CA GLY A 23 13.30 1.95 1.13
C GLY A 23 12.31 0.81 0.83
N LYS A 24 12.16 0.42 -0.44
CA LYS A 24 11.33 -0.70 -0.88
C LYS A 24 11.66 -1.99 -0.11
N THR A 25 12.89 -2.48 -0.22
CA THR A 25 13.32 -3.72 0.42
C THR A 25 13.19 -3.64 1.95
N THR A 26 13.56 -2.49 2.55
CA THR A 26 13.36 -2.27 3.99
C THR A 26 11.88 -2.38 4.37
N LEU A 27 10.96 -1.80 3.60
CA LEU A 27 9.52 -1.89 3.87
C LEU A 27 9.04 -3.34 3.75
N THR A 28 9.44 -4.06 2.70
CA THR A 28 9.07 -5.47 2.51
C THR A 28 9.55 -6.34 3.67
N GLU A 29 10.81 -6.19 4.10
CA GLU A 29 11.35 -6.90 5.27
C GLU A 29 10.56 -6.61 6.57
N ARG A 30 10.10 -5.37 6.77
CA ARG A 30 9.26 -5.02 7.93
C ARG A 30 7.87 -5.64 7.85
N ILE A 31 7.28 -5.67 6.66
CA ILE A 31 6.01 -6.39 6.44
C ILE A 31 6.19 -7.87 6.80
N LEU A 32 7.25 -8.52 6.31
CA LEU A 32 7.52 -9.93 6.60
C LEU A 32 7.78 -10.19 8.11
N TYR A 33 8.42 -9.25 8.80
CA TYR A 33 8.63 -9.32 10.24
C TYR A 33 7.31 -9.24 11.01
N TYR A 34 6.48 -8.21 10.78
CA TYR A 34 5.22 -8.05 11.50
C TYR A 34 4.18 -9.14 11.20
N THR A 35 4.25 -9.73 10.03
CA THR A 35 3.39 -10.86 9.65
C THR A 35 3.94 -12.22 10.11
N GLY A 36 5.06 -12.24 10.82
CA GLY A 36 5.65 -13.45 11.41
C GLY A 36 6.31 -14.41 10.41
N VAL A 37 6.50 -13.98 9.16
CA VAL A 37 7.24 -14.75 8.14
C VAL A 37 8.72 -14.77 8.50
N ASN A 38 9.27 -13.63 8.94
CA ASN A 38 10.64 -13.50 9.40
C ASN A 38 10.70 -13.37 10.94
N TYR A 39 11.59 -14.12 11.56
CA TYR A 39 11.83 -14.05 13.01
C TYR A 39 12.78 -12.90 13.42
N LYS A 40 13.52 -12.36 12.46
CA LYS A 40 14.45 -11.24 12.65
C LYS A 40 14.20 -10.20 11.59
N ILE A 41 14.40 -8.96 11.98
CA ILE A 41 14.40 -7.84 11.06
C ILE A 41 15.64 -7.96 10.16
N GLY A 42 15.45 -8.22 8.86
CA GLY A 42 16.52 -8.19 7.87
C GLY A 42 17.02 -6.76 7.62
N ASP A 43 18.31 -6.59 7.37
CA ASP A 43 18.92 -5.33 6.99
C ASP A 43 19.52 -5.45 5.59
N THR A 44 19.15 -4.51 4.71
CA THR A 44 19.66 -4.44 3.34
C THR A 44 21.15 -4.13 3.29
N HIS A 45 21.67 -3.36 4.26
CA HIS A 45 23.09 -3.00 4.33
C HIS A 45 23.96 -4.15 4.86
N GLU A 46 23.37 -5.09 5.61
CA GLU A 46 24.06 -6.28 6.09
C GLU A 46 23.89 -7.50 5.17
N GLY A 47 23.17 -7.35 4.05
CA GLY A 47 22.92 -8.45 3.09
C GLY A 47 22.04 -9.57 3.67
N THR A 48 21.21 -9.27 4.68
CA THR A 48 20.37 -10.26 5.37
C THR A 48 18.91 -10.21 4.93
N ALA A 49 18.60 -9.44 3.88
CA ALA A 49 17.24 -9.30 3.36
C ALA A 49 16.75 -10.60 2.69
N THR A 50 15.58 -11.07 3.09
CA THR A 50 15.00 -12.36 2.65
C THR A 50 14.57 -12.32 1.19
N MET A 51 14.12 -11.17 0.69
CA MET A 51 13.63 -11.01 -0.68
C MET A 51 14.75 -10.85 -1.70
N ASP A 52 15.93 -10.38 -1.29
CA ASP A 52 17.12 -10.28 -2.14
C ASP A 52 17.92 -11.59 -2.03
N TRP A 53 17.46 -12.63 -2.73
CA TRP A 53 18.00 -13.99 -2.61
C TRP A 53 19.25 -14.24 -3.47
N MET A 54 19.52 -13.38 -4.47
CA MET A 54 20.71 -13.48 -5.30
C MET A 54 21.91 -12.79 -4.62
N GLU A 55 23.09 -13.42 -4.68
CA GLU A 55 24.33 -12.84 -4.16
C GLU A 55 24.59 -11.42 -4.71
N GLN A 56 24.29 -11.21 -6.00
CA GLN A 56 24.43 -9.91 -6.67
C GLN A 56 23.44 -8.84 -6.15
N GLU A 57 22.25 -9.25 -5.73
CA GLU A 57 21.26 -8.37 -5.10
C GLU A 57 21.74 -7.94 -3.72
N GLN A 58 22.24 -8.90 -2.94
CA GLN A 58 22.79 -8.68 -1.60
C GLN A 58 24.03 -7.79 -1.62
N GLU A 59 24.97 -8.03 -2.54
CA GLU A 59 26.19 -7.22 -2.69
C GLU A 59 25.91 -5.79 -3.10
N ARG A 60 24.88 -5.57 -3.94
CA ARG A 60 24.57 -4.25 -4.50
C ARG A 60 23.46 -3.52 -3.72
N GLY A 61 22.73 -4.23 -2.86
CA GLY A 61 21.58 -3.69 -2.12
C GLY A 61 20.40 -3.27 -3.03
N ILE A 62 20.26 -3.93 -4.20
CA ILE A 62 19.20 -3.63 -5.17
C ILE A 62 18.47 -4.91 -5.58
N THR A 63 17.17 -4.86 -5.72
CA THR A 63 16.37 -5.96 -6.30
C THR A 63 16.57 -6.00 -7.81
N ILE A 64 17.03 -7.13 -8.33
CA ILE A 64 17.24 -7.38 -9.78
C ILE A 64 16.09 -8.19 -10.34
N THR A 65 15.66 -9.23 -9.61
CA THR A 65 14.57 -10.11 -10.02
C THR A 65 13.38 -9.96 -9.10
N SER A 66 12.16 -9.97 -9.67
CA SER A 66 10.95 -9.98 -8.85
C SER A 66 10.85 -11.29 -8.05
N ALA A 67 10.68 -11.19 -6.76
CA ALA A 67 10.43 -12.29 -5.84
C ALA A 67 8.98 -12.22 -5.34
N ALA A 68 8.37 -13.36 -5.09
CA ALA A 68 7.01 -13.44 -4.55
C ALA A 68 7.03 -14.11 -3.18
N THR A 69 6.38 -13.51 -2.22
CA THR A 69 6.24 -14.05 -0.86
C THR A 69 4.80 -13.92 -0.39
N THR A 70 4.35 -14.89 0.40
CA THR A 70 3.02 -14.87 1.02
C THR A 70 3.15 -14.57 2.50
N CYS A 71 2.33 -13.66 2.98
CA CYS A 71 2.18 -13.36 4.40
C CYS A 71 0.71 -13.23 4.79
N HIS A 72 0.43 -13.14 6.09
CA HIS A 72 -0.91 -13.11 6.62
C HIS A 72 -1.06 -11.95 7.60
N TRP A 73 -2.22 -11.27 7.54
CA TRP A 73 -2.50 -10.16 8.42
C TRP A 73 -3.95 -10.13 8.85
N THR A 74 -4.19 -9.73 10.09
CA THR A 74 -5.51 -9.48 10.65
C THR A 74 -5.63 -8.01 11.00
N LEU A 75 -6.72 -7.36 10.58
CA LEU A 75 -6.95 -5.94 10.86
C LEU A 75 -6.80 -5.63 12.35
N GLU A 76 -6.14 -4.53 12.65
CA GLU A 76 -5.94 -4.04 13.99
C GLU A 76 -6.87 -2.86 14.33
N LYS A 77 -7.36 -2.85 15.55
CA LYS A 77 -8.01 -1.71 16.17
C LYS A 77 -7.29 -1.38 17.46
N ASN A 78 -6.92 -0.10 17.65
CA ASN A 78 -6.13 0.35 18.79
C ASN A 78 -4.81 -0.47 18.98
N ALA A 79 -4.09 -0.67 17.87
CA ALA A 79 -2.83 -1.44 17.82
C ALA A 79 -2.94 -2.88 18.41
N LYS A 80 -4.09 -3.50 18.23
CA LYS A 80 -4.36 -4.89 18.62
C LYS A 80 -5.24 -5.56 17.56
N PRO A 81 -5.08 -6.87 17.33
CA PRO A 81 -5.96 -7.60 16.44
C PRO A 81 -7.43 -7.34 16.79
N MET A 82 -8.21 -6.90 15.81
CA MET A 82 -9.62 -6.55 16.00
C MET A 82 -10.42 -7.81 16.33
N PRO A 83 -11.20 -7.84 17.44
CA PRO A 83 -11.98 -9.00 17.81
C PRO A 83 -12.94 -9.43 16.69
N GLY A 84 -12.84 -10.69 16.25
CA GLY A 84 -13.67 -11.25 15.19
C GLY A 84 -13.24 -10.89 13.77
N ALA A 85 -12.20 -10.09 13.58
CA ALA A 85 -11.62 -9.87 12.25
C ALA A 85 -11.03 -11.16 11.70
N LEU A 86 -11.24 -11.36 10.40
CA LEU A 86 -10.74 -12.53 9.71
C LEU A 86 -9.33 -12.24 9.16
N GLU A 87 -8.48 -13.26 9.24
CA GLU A 87 -7.13 -13.19 8.68
C GLU A 87 -7.18 -13.11 7.15
N HIS A 88 -6.34 -12.25 6.59
CA HIS A 88 -6.16 -12.05 5.15
C HIS A 88 -4.82 -12.62 4.71
N ARG A 89 -4.82 -13.19 3.51
CA ARG A 89 -3.61 -13.61 2.82
C ARG A 89 -3.13 -12.47 1.92
N ILE A 90 -1.89 -12.07 2.07
CA ILE A 90 -1.24 -11.05 1.25
C ILE A 90 -0.10 -11.69 0.50
N ASN A 91 -0.19 -11.73 -0.82
CA ASN A 91 0.89 -12.14 -1.70
C ASN A 91 1.61 -10.87 -2.16
N ILE A 92 2.87 -10.75 -1.81
CA ILE A 92 3.71 -9.59 -2.16
C ILE A 92 4.61 -10.00 -3.31
N ILE A 93 4.58 -9.23 -4.40
CA ILE A 93 5.53 -9.33 -5.49
C ILE A 93 6.45 -8.12 -5.39
N ASP A 94 7.70 -8.37 -5.01
CA ASP A 94 8.72 -7.33 -4.96
C ASP A 94 9.19 -7.03 -6.38
N THR A 95 9.03 -5.77 -6.82
CA THR A 95 9.39 -5.36 -8.18
C THR A 95 10.72 -4.61 -8.17
N PRO A 96 11.61 -4.83 -9.18
CA PRO A 96 12.82 -4.04 -9.30
C PRO A 96 12.54 -2.54 -9.34
N GLY A 97 13.33 -1.73 -8.64
CA GLY A 97 13.20 -0.27 -8.63
C GLY A 97 14.09 0.44 -9.66
N HIS A 98 14.93 -0.29 -10.39
CA HIS A 98 15.92 0.28 -11.31
C HIS A 98 15.39 0.35 -12.74
N VAL A 99 15.71 1.44 -13.45
CA VAL A 99 15.26 1.67 -14.85
C VAL A 99 15.74 0.60 -15.82
N ASP A 100 16.88 -0.03 -15.57
CA ASP A 100 17.41 -1.08 -16.42
C ASP A 100 16.55 -2.36 -16.41
N PHE A 101 15.67 -2.50 -15.42
CA PHE A 101 14.78 -3.65 -15.26
C PHE A 101 13.33 -3.37 -15.64
N THR A 102 13.08 -2.40 -16.52
CA THR A 102 11.74 -1.99 -16.98
C THR A 102 10.88 -3.17 -17.41
N VAL A 103 11.45 -4.14 -18.13
CA VAL A 103 10.71 -5.34 -18.60
C VAL A 103 10.23 -6.21 -17.43
N GLU A 104 11.04 -6.36 -16.37
CA GLU A 104 10.64 -7.11 -15.18
C GLU A 104 9.52 -6.39 -14.40
N VAL A 105 9.57 -5.05 -14.35
CA VAL A 105 8.50 -4.23 -13.75
C VAL A 105 7.20 -4.41 -14.54
N GLU A 106 7.23 -4.32 -15.87
CA GLU A 106 6.05 -4.51 -16.72
C GLU A 106 5.44 -5.91 -16.57
N ARG A 107 6.28 -6.96 -16.53
CA ARG A 107 5.82 -8.34 -16.31
C ARG A 107 5.11 -8.47 -14.97
N SER A 108 5.67 -7.87 -13.92
CA SER A 108 5.07 -7.89 -12.58
C SER A 108 3.75 -7.14 -12.56
N LEU A 109 3.66 -5.94 -13.14
CA LEU A 109 2.45 -5.13 -13.20
C LEU A 109 1.27 -5.84 -13.88
N ARG A 110 1.53 -6.74 -14.81
CA ARG A 110 0.47 -7.51 -15.50
C ARG A 110 -0.23 -8.56 -14.63
N VAL A 111 0.35 -8.92 -13.50
CA VAL A 111 -0.16 -9.97 -12.61
C VAL A 111 -0.54 -9.44 -11.23
N LEU A 112 -0.38 -8.14 -10.99
CA LEU A 112 -0.74 -7.48 -9.76
C LEU A 112 -2.20 -7.04 -9.79
N ASP A 113 -2.92 -7.30 -8.70
CA ASP A 113 -4.25 -6.72 -8.49
C ASP A 113 -4.14 -5.27 -8.00
N GLY A 114 -3.05 -4.93 -7.33
CA GLY A 114 -2.76 -3.58 -6.87
C GLY A 114 -1.31 -3.36 -6.49
N ALA A 115 -0.91 -2.13 -6.23
CA ALA A 115 0.46 -1.80 -5.87
C ALA A 115 0.58 -0.72 -4.78
N VAL A 116 1.62 -0.83 -3.96
CA VAL A 116 2.03 0.20 -3.00
C VAL A 116 3.20 0.97 -3.59
N GLY A 117 2.99 2.24 -3.91
CA GLY A 117 4.03 3.17 -4.34
C GLY A 117 4.75 3.77 -3.14
N VAL A 118 6.03 3.47 -2.98
CA VAL A 118 6.84 3.97 -1.86
C VAL A 118 7.62 5.20 -2.31
N PHE A 119 7.41 6.32 -1.62
CA PHE A 119 8.05 7.60 -1.88
C PHE A 119 8.95 7.98 -0.71
N CYS A 120 10.12 8.54 -0.99
CA CYS A 120 10.96 9.10 0.04
C CYS A 120 10.43 10.46 0.47
N ALA A 121 10.18 10.69 1.77
CA ALA A 121 9.67 11.97 2.29
C ALA A 121 10.57 13.18 1.97
N LYS A 122 11.86 12.95 1.71
CA LYS A 122 12.80 13.99 1.32
C LYS A 122 12.86 14.20 -0.19
N GLY A 123 12.90 13.10 -0.98
CA GLY A 123 13.02 13.16 -2.44
C GLY A 123 11.69 13.41 -3.14
N GLY A 124 10.58 13.03 -2.51
CA GLY A 124 9.26 13.12 -3.12
C GLY A 124 9.11 12.25 -4.36
N VAL A 125 8.52 12.82 -5.40
CA VAL A 125 8.35 12.15 -6.70
C VAL A 125 9.59 12.34 -7.56
N GLU A 126 10.36 11.29 -7.76
CA GLU A 126 11.56 11.25 -8.60
C GLU A 126 11.24 10.72 -10.01
N PRO A 127 12.11 10.94 -11.02
CA PRO A 127 11.85 10.50 -12.39
C PRO A 127 11.55 8.99 -12.53
N GLN A 128 12.19 8.16 -11.72
CA GLN A 128 11.92 6.72 -11.70
C GLN A 128 10.53 6.40 -11.13
N SER A 129 10.10 7.13 -10.09
CA SER A 129 8.74 7.01 -9.55
C SER A 129 7.70 7.34 -10.63
N GLU A 130 7.92 8.41 -11.42
CA GLU A 130 7.04 8.77 -12.53
C GLU A 130 6.95 7.68 -13.58
N ASN A 131 8.08 7.07 -13.96
CA ASN A 131 8.10 6.04 -14.98
C ASN A 131 7.33 4.79 -14.54
N VAL A 132 7.59 4.28 -13.34
CA VAL A 132 6.89 3.11 -12.79
C VAL A 132 5.40 3.41 -12.60
N TRP A 133 5.08 4.64 -12.19
CA TRP A 133 3.68 5.08 -12.03
C TRP A 133 2.93 5.10 -13.35
N ARG A 134 3.54 5.62 -14.43
CA ARG A 134 2.96 5.62 -15.78
C ARG A 134 2.78 4.22 -16.35
N GLN A 135 3.72 3.31 -16.07
CA GLN A 135 3.55 1.91 -16.44
C GLN A 135 2.35 1.28 -15.74
N ALA A 136 2.18 1.54 -14.44
CA ALA A 136 1.02 1.08 -13.71
C ALA A 136 -0.30 1.72 -14.21
N ASP A 137 -0.27 2.96 -14.73
CA ASP A 137 -1.42 3.57 -15.43
C ASP A 137 -1.78 2.80 -16.70
N THR A 138 -0.80 2.36 -17.47
CA THR A 138 -1.02 1.58 -18.72
C THR A 138 -1.77 0.28 -18.46
N TYR A 139 -1.53 -0.34 -17.31
CA TYR A 139 -2.18 -1.60 -16.92
C TYR A 139 -3.39 -1.40 -15.99
N ASN A 140 -3.80 -0.16 -15.72
CA ASN A 140 -4.89 0.19 -14.80
C ASN A 140 -4.75 -0.50 -13.42
N VAL A 141 -3.52 -0.54 -12.89
CA VAL A 141 -3.26 -1.15 -11.58
C VAL A 141 -3.68 -0.19 -10.47
N PRO A 142 -4.63 -0.55 -9.60
CA PRO A 142 -4.98 0.21 -8.40
C PRO A 142 -3.78 0.45 -7.50
N ARG A 143 -3.68 1.64 -6.92
CA ARG A 143 -2.48 2.03 -6.14
C ARG A 143 -2.82 2.79 -4.88
N MET A 144 -1.96 2.61 -3.90
CA MET A 144 -1.84 3.49 -2.74
C MET A 144 -0.41 4.01 -2.62
N ALA A 145 -0.20 5.09 -1.91
CA ALA A 145 1.10 5.69 -1.68
C ALA A 145 1.52 5.54 -0.21
N PHE A 146 2.80 5.23 0.00
CA PHE A 146 3.43 5.22 1.32
C PHE A 146 4.60 6.21 1.32
N VAL A 147 4.46 7.30 2.05
CA VAL A 147 5.54 8.29 2.24
C VAL A 147 6.46 7.79 3.34
N ASN A 148 7.56 7.21 2.93
CA ASN A 148 8.56 6.54 3.76
C ASN A 148 9.70 7.49 4.16
N LYS A 149 10.51 7.05 5.11
CA LYS A 149 11.69 7.79 5.61
C LYS A 149 11.32 9.14 6.25
N MET A 150 10.24 9.17 7.02
CA MET A 150 9.85 10.36 7.78
C MET A 150 10.88 10.78 8.84
N ASP A 151 11.82 9.87 9.16
CA ASP A 151 12.88 10.02 10.15
C ASP A 151 14.16 10.68 9.63
N ILE A 152 14.32 10.91 8.33
CA ILE A 152 15.56 11.48 7.78
C ILE A 152 15.53 13.01 7.70
N LEU A 153 16.71 13.63 7.80
CA LEU A 153 16.86 15.08 7.68
C LEU A 153 16.37 15.59 6.33
N GLY A 154 15.45 16.55 6.35
CA GLY A 154 14.80 17.12 5.18
C GLY A 154 13.51 16.39 4.78
N ALA A 155 12.99 15.46 5.60
CA ALA A 155 11.69 14.82 5.39
C ALA A 155 10.55 15.85 5.40
N ASN A 156 9.71 15.80 4.35
CA ASN A 156 8.56 16.69 4.24
C ASN A 156 7.38 15.94 3.59
N PHE A 157 6.48 15.46 4.43
CA PHE A 157 5.29 14.72 4.02
C PHE A 157 4.41 15.54 3.05
N TYR A 158 4.09 16.76 3.42
CA TYR A 158 3.17 17.63 2.67
C TYR A 158 3.69 17.96 1.28
N ALA A 159 4.97 18.27 1.16
CA ALA A 159 5.61 18.50 -0.13
C ALA A 159 5.60 17.23 -1.01
N CYS A 160 5.75 16.05 -0.41
CA CYS A 160 5.67 14.79 -1.13
C CYS A 160 4.25 14.54 -1.66
N VAL A 161 3.21 14.75 -0.83
CA VAL A 161 1.80 14.64 -1.23
C VAL A 161 1.46 15.63 -2.36
N ASP A 162 1.91 16.88 -2.24
CA ASP A 162 1.69 17.89 -3.29
C ASP A 162 2.35 17.48 -4.62
N GLN A 163 3.55 16.91 -4.58
CA GLN A 163 4.20 16.36 -5.78
C GLN A 163 3.42 15.18 -6.38
N ILE A 164 2.86 14.29 -5.57
CA ILE A 164 1.99 13.20 -6.05
C ILE A 164 0.78 13.79 -6.78
N ARG A 165 0.16 14.81 -6.22
CA ARG A 165 -0.99 15.50 -6.84
C ARG A 165 -0.62 16.21 -8.14
N THR A 166 0.46 16.96 -8.14
CA THR A 166 0.84 17.85 -9.26
C THR A 166 1.61 17.13 -10.37
N ARG A 167 2.61 16.31 -10.02
CA ARG A 167 3.48 15.65 -11.00
C ARG A 167 2.91 14.33 -11.53
N LEU A 168 2.21 13.57 -10.69
CA LEU A 168 1.55 12.32 -11.12
C LEU A 168 0.11 12.56 -11.56
N GLY A 169 -0.46 13.76 -11.32
CA GLY A 169 -1.81 14.13 -11.71
C GLY A 169 -2.87 13.25 -11.07
N LYS A 170 -2.66 12.84 -9.80
CA LYS A 170 -3.53 11.88 -9.11
C LYS A 170 -4.31 12.52 -7.98
N ASN A 171 -5.52 12.01 -7.75
CA ASN A 171 -6.33 12.34 -6.59
C ASN A 171 -5.77 11.63 -5.36
N ALA A 172 -4.70 12.20 -4.79
CA ALA A 172 -4.05 11.70 -3.59
C ALA A 172 -4.86 12.14 -2.36
N ILE A 173 -5.45 11.17 -1.67
CA ILE A 173 -6.27 11.36 -0.47
C ILE A 173 -5.44 10.98 0.75
N VAL A 174 -5.12 11.97 1.56
CA VAL A 174 -4.36 11.78 2.79
C VAL A 174 -5.25 11.09 3.82
N ILE A 175 -4.87 9.89 4.26
CA ILE A 175 -5.59 9.13 5.29
C ILE A 175 -4.87 9.12 6.63
N GLN A 176 -3.61 9.56 6.66
CA GLN A 176 -2.78 9.64 7.86
C GLN A 176 -1.94 10.91 7.84
N LEU A 177 -1.70 11.49 9.00
CA LEU A 177 -0.74 12.59 9.19
C LEU A 177 0.45 12.12 10.04
N PRO A 178 1.68 12.59 9.77
CA PRO A 178 2.83 12.29 10.59
C PRO A 178 2.83 13.13 11.88
N ILE A 179 3.19 12.51 13.01
CA ILE A 179 3.44 13.23 14.27
C ILE A 179 4.94 13.47 14.39
N GLY A 180 5.34 14.71 14.20
CA GLY A 180 6.74 15.09 14.09
C GLY A 180 7.37 14.76 12.74
N LYS A 181 8.63 15.08 12.58
CA LYS A 181 9.45 14.79 11.40
C LYS A 181 10.90 14.63 11.80
N GLU A 182 11.69 14.01 10.93
CA GLU A 182 13.11 13.78 11.18
C GLU A 182 13.30 12.99 12.50
N ASP A 183 14.22 13.41 13.36
CA ASP A 183 14.48 12.75 14.64
C ASP A 183 13.26 12.81 15.60
N ASP A 184 12.37 13.79 15.42
CA ASP A 184 11.14 13.95 16.21
C ASP A 184 9.96 13.13 15.69
N PHE A 185 10.13 12.38 14.59
CA PHE A 185 9.07 11.52 14.07
C PHE A 185 8.76 10.37 15.03
N LYS A 186 7.63 10.44 15.71
CA LYS A 186 7.24 9.50 16.76
C LYS A 186 5.98 8.70 16.49
N GLY A 187 5.19 9.07 15.47
CA GLY A 187 3.94 8.38 15.23
C GLY A 187 3.14 8.95 14.07
N ILE A 188 1.88 8.52 14.00
CA ILE A 188 0.93 8.92 12.97
C ILE A 188 -0.44 9.24 13.59
N ILE A 189 -1.21 10.09 12.92
CA ILE A 189 -2.62 10.32 13.19
C ILE A 189 -3.43 9.58 12.11
N ASP A 190 -4.37 8.76 12.53
CA ASP A 190 -5.38 8.16 11.65
C ASP A 190 -6.53 9.14 11.50
N LEU A 191 -6.77 9.63 10.28
CA LEU A 191 -7.80 10.64 10.00
C LEU A 191 -9.22 10.07 9.96
N PHE A 192 -9.41 8.76 9.83
CA PHE A 192 -10.73 8.14 9.92
C PHE A 192 -11.23 8.08 11.36
N GLU A 193 -10.36 7.63 12.26
CA GLU A 193 -10.69 7.44 13.67
C GLU A 193 -10.36 8.68 14.52
N MET A 194 -9.64 9.66 13.98
CA MET A 194 -9.11 10.84 14.69
C MET A 194 -8.34 10.43 15.96
N GLN A 195 -7.44 9.47 15.79
CA GLN A 195 -6.61 8.91 16.86
C GLN A 195 -5.14 8.99 16.49
N ALA A 196 -4.29 9.20 17.50
CA ALA A 196 -2.84 9.18 17.38
C ALA A 196 -2.26 7.82 17.80
N TYR A 197 -1.32 7.34 17.01
CA TYR A 197 -0.54 6.12 17.25
C TYR A 197 0.90 6.52 17.50
N ILE A 198 1.35 6.46 18.75
CA ILE A 198 2.70 6.84 19.18
C ILE A 198 3.52 5.57 19.40
N TYR A 199 4.64 5.45 18.71
CA TYR A 199 5.55 4.32 18.81
C TYR A 199 6.60 4.59 19.89
N ASN A 200 6.62 3.78 20.95
CA ASN A 200 7.43 4.00 22.14
C ASN A 200 8.78 3.27 22.10
N ASP A 201 8.91 2.28 21.22
CA ASP A 201 10.12 1.47 21.09
C ASP A 201 10.69 1.46 19.67
N ASP A 202 11.92 0.98 19.53
CA ASP A 202 12.60 0.88 18.22
C ASP A 202 12.11 -0.31 17.38
N LYS A 203 11.36 -1.24 17.96
CA LYS A 203 10.80 -2.39 17.24
C LYS A 203 9.42 -2.13 16.67
N GLY A 204 8.76 -1.06 17.12
CA GLY A 204 7.40 -0.71 16.72
C GLY A 204 6.33 -1.64 17.27
N ASP A 205 6.64 -2.39 18.34
CA ASP A 205 5.70 -3.31 18.99
C ASP A 205 4.91 -2.64 20.12
N ASP A 206 5.51 -1.64 20.78
CA ASP A 206 4.87 -0.85 21.84
C ASP A 206 4.26 0.41 21.27
N ILE A 207 2.94 0.39 21.05
CA ILE A 207 2.17 1.49 20.47
C ILE A 207 1.17 2.02 21.49
N THR A 208 1.27 3.31 21.82
CA THR A 208 0.24 4.02 22.59
C THR A 208 -0.77 4.64 21.63
N VAL A 209 -2.04 4.25 21.77
CA VAL A 209 -3.14 4.88 21.06
C VAL A 209 -3.79 5.90 21.98
N CYS A 210 -3.89 7.14 21.51
CA CYS A 210 -4.43 8.26 22.29
C CYS A 210 -5.17 9.26 21.40
N GLU A 211 -5.73 10.29 22.02
CA GLU A 211 -6.31 11.43 21.30
C GLU A 211 -5.24 12.16 20.47
N VAL A 212 -5.66 12.84 19.42
CA VAL A 212 -4.78 13.71 18.62
C VAL A 212 -4.12 14.74 19.54
N PRO A 213 -2.78 14.92 19.47
CA PRO A 213 -2.07 15.92 20.25
C PRO A 213 -2.67 17.32 20.07
N ASP A 214 -2.76 18.10 21.17
CA ASP A 214 -3.43 19.41 21.16
C ASP A 214 -2.85 20.39 20.11
N ASP A 215 -1.55 20.34 19.88
CA ASP A 215 -0.84 21.15 18.89
C ASP A 215 -1.08 20.73 17.43
N MET A 216 -1.73 19.58 17.21
CA MET A 216 -2.07 19.05 15.88
C MET A 216 -3.57 18.95 15.63
N LYS A 217 -4.43 19.28 16.62
CA LYS A 217 -5.89 19.13 16.49
C LYS A 217 -6.46 19.94 15.32
N ASP A 218 -6.11 21.21 15.25
CA ASP A 218 -6.61 22.11 14.18
C ASP A 218 -6.19 21.61 12.80
N GLU A 219 -4.94 21.16 12.66
CA GLU A 219 -4.43 20.60 11.41
C GLU A 219 -5.14 19.28 11.05
N ALA A 220 -5.30 18.39 12.03
CA ALA A 220 -5.98 17.11 11.82
C ALA A 220 -7.45 17.31 11.43
N GLU A 221 -8.15 18.30 12.01
CA GLU A 221 -9.52 18.64 11.63
C GLU A 221 -9.59 19.13 10.18
N VAL A 222 -8.70 20.03 9.75
CA VAL A 222 -8.64 20.51 8.36
C VAL A 222 -8.42 19.35 7.37
N TYR A 223 -7.47 18.46 7.67
CA TYR A 223 -7.23 17.30 6.82
C TYR A 223 -8.35 16.26 6.88
N ARG A 224 -9.06 16.15 8.01
CA ARG A 224 -10.26 15.32 8.11
C ARG A 224 -11.39 15.86 7.23
N GLU A 225 -11.61 17.16 7.22
CA GLU A 225 -12.59 17.80 6.34
C GLU A 225 -12.24 17.59 4.87
N GLU A 226 -10.97 17.80 4.48
CA GLU A 226 -10.48 17.54 3.13
C GLU A 226 -10.66 16.06 2.73
N LEU A 227 -10.41 15.13 3.65
CA LEU A 227 -10.59 13.69 3.43
C LEU A 227 -12.06 13.37 3.15
N VAL A 228 -12.98 13.89 3.96
CA VAL A 228 -14.42 13.63 3.78
C VAL A 228 -14.91 14.22 2.47
N GLU A 229 -14.54 15.46 2.14
CA GLU A 229 -14.90 16.13 0.88
C GLU A 229 -14.43 15.31 -0.33
N LYS A 230 -13.15 14.96 -0.38
CA LYS A 230 -12.56 14.19 -1.49
C LYS A 230 -13.11 12.79 -1.65
N ILE A 231 -13.47 12.13 -0.55
CA ILE A 231 -14.10 10.82 -0.62
C ILE A 231 -15.57 10.95 -1.05
N ALA A 232 -16.29 11.96 -0.58
CA ALA A 232 -17.66 12.21 -1.00
C ALA A 232 -17.76 12.44 -2.51
N GLU A 233 -16.77 13.10 -3.14
CA GLU A 233 -16.71 13.29 -4.60
C GLU A 233 -16.58 11.98 -5.40
N LEU A 234 -16.21 10.87 -4.78
CA LEU A 234 -16.08 9.56 -5.44
C LEU A 234 -17.40 8.81 -5.61
N ASP A 235 -18.46 9.24 -4.91
CA ASP A 235 -19.74 8.55 -4.90
C ASP A 235 -20.90 9.56 -4.87
N GLU A 236 -21.87 9.40 -5.77
CA GLU A 236 -22.98 10.35 -5.94
C GLU A 236 -23.85 10.45 -4.68
N ASP A 237 -24.12 9.33 -3.99
CA ASP A 237 -24.94 9.32 -2.78
C ASP A 237 -24.22 10.03 -1.63
N LEU A 238 -22.90 9.83 -1.50
CA LEU A 238 -22.10 10.54 -0.50
C LEU A 238 -21.94 12.03 -0.82
N THR A 239 -21.83 12.39 -2.11
CA THR A 239 -21.84 13.80 -2.54
C THR A 239 -23.12 14.49 -2.07
N MET A 240 -24.28 13.85 -2.24
CA MET A 240 -25.56 14.41 -1.80
C MET A 240 -25.62 14.57 -0.29
N LYS A 241 -25.24 13.55 0.47
CA LYS A 241 -25.16 13.62 1.94
C LYS A 241 -24.27 14.78 2.41
N TYR A 242 -23.09 14.90 1.81
CA TYR A 242 -22.12 15.96 2.14
C TYR A 242 -22.71 17.36 1.90
N LEU A 243 -23.36 17.57 0.75
CA LEU A 243 -23.99 18.85 0.40
C LEU A 243 -25.20 19.20 1.28
N GLU A 244 -25.93 18.20 1.74
CA GLU A 244 -27.07 18.36 2.66
C GLU A 244 -26.64 18.51 4.12
N GLY A 245 -25.35 18.34 4.42
CA GLY A 245 -24.80 18.41 5.78
C GLY A 245 -25.17 17.19 6.63
N GLU A 246 -25.51 16.08 6.02
CA GLU A 246 -25.76 14.83 6.73
C GLU A 246 -24.46 14.18 7.19
N GLU A 247 -24.51 13.42 8.28
CA GLU A 247 -23.37 12.67 8.79
C GLU A 247 -23.03 11.49 7.85
N ILE A 248 -21.76 11.42 7.45
CA ILE A 248 -21.22 10.30 6.70
C ILE A 248 -20.40 9.45 7.67
N THR A 249 -20.75 8.16 7.79
CA THR A 249 -20.06 7.25 8.70
C THR A 249 -18.66 6.89 8.21
N VAL A 250 -17.79 6.44 9.12
CA VAL A 250 -16.44 5.97 8.78
C VAL A 250 -16.49 4.78 7.83
N GLU A 251 -17.46 3.88 8.02
CA GLU A 251 -17.66 2.71 7.16
C GLU A 251 -18.03 3.11 5.72
N GLU A 252 -18.91 4.10 5.55
CA GLU A 252 -19.28 4.63 4.23
C GLU A 252 -18.07 5.27 3.55
N LEU A 253 -17.29 6.08 4.29
CA LEU A 253 -16.07 6.70 3.77
C LEU A 253 -15.05 5.65 3.34
N LYS A 254 -14.80 4.63 4.16
CA LYS A 254 -13.86 3.54 3.84
C LYS A 254 -14.32 2.74 2.61
N ALA A 255 -15.62 2.46 2.50
CA ALA A 255 -16.17 1.73 1.35
C ALA A 255 -16.02 2.53 0.04
N ALA A 256 -16.32 3.84 0.08
CA ALA A 256 -16.17 4.72 -1.09
C ALA A 256 -14.70 4.89 -1.49
N LEU A 257 -13.79 5.07 -0.53
CA LEU A 257 -12.35 5.15 -0.81
C LEU A 257 -11.83 3.85 -1.42
N ARG A 258 -12.26 2.68 -0.90
CA ARG A 258 -11.92 1.38 -1.50
C ARG A 258 -12.38 1.30 -2.95
N LYS A 259 -13.64 1.65 -3.23
CA LYS A 259 -14.21 1.68 -4.59
C LYS A 259 -13.37 2.58 -5.49
N GLY A 260 -13.12 3.83 -5.09
CA GLY A 260 -12.31 4.76 -5.86
C GLY A 260 -10.87 4.29 -6.07
N THR A 261 -10.28 3.58 -5.10
CA THR A 261 -8.95 2.98 -5.25
C THR A 261 -8.96 1.86 -6.29
N CYS A 262 -9.93 0.93 -6.21
CA CYS A 262 -10.08 -0.16 -7.18
C CYS A 262 -10.35 0.35 -8.60
N GLU A 263 -11.07 1.45 -8.74
CA GLU A 263 -11.36 2.12 -10.03
C GLU A 263 -10.23 3.06 -10.50
N CYS A 264 -9.12 3.14 -9.76
CA CYS A 264 -7.99 4.04 -10.04
C CYS A 264 -8.33 5.54 -10.04
N THR A 265 -9.44 5.95 -9.42
CA THR A 265 -9.88 7.35 -9.30
C THR A 265 -9.35 8.04 -8.05
N ALA A 266 -8.91 7.26 -7.05
CA ALA A 266 -8.32 7.75 -5.81
C ALA A 266 -7.03 6.99 -5.49
N VAL A 267 -6.12 7.67 -4.76
CA VAL A 267 -4.87 7.11 -4.24
C VAL A 267 -4.79 7.41 -2.75
N PRO A 268 -5.06 6.43 -1.86
CA PRO A 268 -4.86 6.60 -0.43
C PRO A 268 -3.38 6.86 -0.11
N VAL A 269 -3.10 7.81 0.78
CA VAL A 269 -1.73 8.17 1.17
C VAL A 269 -1.52 7.90 2.65
N CYS A 270 -0.60 7.00 2.95
CA CYS A 270 -0.08 6.68 4.28
C CYS A 270 1.32 7.28 4.47
N CYS A 271 1.79 7.32 5.71
CA CYS A 271 3.15 7.76 6.02
C CYS A 271 3.81 6.89 7.10
N GLY A 272 5.14 6.92 7.13
CA GLY A 272 5.89 6.19 8.14
C GLY A 272 7.40 6.20 7.94
N SER A 273 8.07 5.40 8.72
CA SER A 273 9.48 5.07 8.57
C SER A 273 9.67 3.56 8.72
N ALA A 274 9.87 2.88 7.60
CA ALA A 274 10.16 1.45 7.62
C ALA A 274 11.44 1.14 8.41
N TYR A 275 12.48 2.00 8.30
CA TYR A 275 13.73 1.84 9.04
C TYR A 275 13.54 1.93 10.55
N ARG A 276 12.70 2.86 11.01
CA ARG A 276 12.37 3.06 12.43
C ARG A 276 11.18 2.22 12.90
N ASN A 277 10.68 1.30 12.07
CA ASN A 277 9.56 0.41 12.43
C ASN A 277 8.27 1.16 12.81
N LYS A 278 7.97 2.29 12.16
CA LYS A 278 6.81 3.13 12.47
C LYS A 278 5.87 3.25 11.27
N GLY A 279 4.58 2.99 11.47
CA GLY A 279 3.54 3.13 10.46
C GLY A 279 3.32 1.90 9.58
N VAL A 280 4.09 0.82 9.71
CA VAL A 280 3.99 -0.38 8.84
C VAL A 280 2.73 -1.19 9.13
N GLN A 281 2.35 -1.39 10.39
CA GLN A 281 1.12 -2.11 10.76
C GLN A 281 -0.12 -1.39 10.21
N LYS A 282 -0.16 -0.06 10.30
CA LYS A 282 -1.26 0.74 9.73
C LYS A 282 -1.27 0.74 8.20
N LEU A 283 -0.11 0.55 7.55
CA LEU A 283 -0.05 0.30 6.11
C LEU A 283 -0.65 -1.07 5.76
N LEU A 284 -0.38 -2.12 6.56
CA LEU A 284 -0.98 -3.44 6.38
C LEU A 284 -2.50 -3.42 6.53
N ASP A 285 -3.02 -2.67 7.51
CA ASP A 285 -4.46 -2.43 7.65
C ASP A 285 -5.02 -1.75 6.39
N ALA A 286 -4.37 -0.68 5.92
CA ALA A 286 -4.78 0.05 4.72
C ALA A 286 -4.74 -0.81 3.44
N ILE A 287 -3.77 -1.72 3.31
CA ILE A 287 -3.73 -2.70 2.21
C ILE A 287 -4.98 -3.58 2.23
N ILE A 288 -5.37 -4.10 3.40
CA ILE A 288 -6.58 -4.93 3.51
C ILE A 288 -7.84 -4.12 3.21
N GLU A 289 -7.93 -2.90 3.74
CA GLU A 289 -9.12 -2.06 3.65
C GLU A 289 -9.33 -1.49 2.24
N TYR A 290 -8.27 -1.04 1.56
CA TYR A 290 -8.42 -0.25 0.32
C TYR A 290 -7.93 -0.94 -0.94
N MET A 291 -7.04 -1.93 -0.85
CA MET A 291 -6.54 -2.60 -2.05
C MET A 291 -7.51 -3.68 -2.53
N PRO A 292 -7.59 -3.92 -3.85
CA PRO A 292 -8.51 -4.90 -4.41
C PRO A 292 -8.20 -6.33 -3.99
N ALA A 293 -9.25 -7.12 -3.88
CA ALA A 293 -9.18 -8.58 -3.91
C ALA A 293 -9.21 -9.07 -5.37
N PRO A 294 -8.82 -10.31 -5.67
CA PRO A 294 -8.95 -10.87 -7.02
C PRO A 294 -10.38 -10.80 -7.58
N THR A 295 -11.40 -10.78 -6.73
CA THR A 295 -12.81 -10.64 -7.10
C THR A 295 -13.21 -9.23 -7.54
N ASP A 296 -12.44 -8.22 -7.17
CA ASP A 296 -12.68 -6.81 -7.54
C ASP A 296 -12.04 -6.46 -8.90
N ILE A 297 -11.19 -7.36 -9.43
CA ILE A 297 -10.48 -7.14 -10.69
C ILE A 297 -11.36 -7.58 -11.86
N PRO A 298 -11.39 -6.80 -12.96
CA PRO A 298 -12.12 -7.19 -14.18
C PRO A 298 -11.68 -8.57 -14.69
N SER A 299 -12.60 -9.25 -15.37
CA SER A 299 -12.31 -10.53 -16.02
C SER A 299 -11.13 -10.46 -16.99
N ILE A 300 -10.40 -11.56 -17.08
CA ILE A 300 -9.27 -11.69 -18.01
C ILE A 300 -9.82 -12.17 -19.35
N LYS A 301 -9.49 -11.45 -20.43
CA LYS A 301 -9.81 -11.81 -21.80
C LYS A 301 -8.66 -12.55 -22.45
N GLY A 302 -8.98 -13.59 -23.19
CA GLY A 302 -8.03 -14.41 -23.94
C GLY A 302 -8.66 -14.99 -25.19
N VAL A 303 -7.95 -15.88 -25.86
CA VAL A 303 -8.46 -16.65 -27.01
C VAL A 303 -8.28 -18.13 -26.75
N ASP A 304 -9.25 -18.94 -27.18
CA ASP A 304 -9.15 -20.40 -27.13
C ASP A 304 -8.29 -20.96 -28.29
N GLU A 305 -8.18 -22.29 -28.36
CA GLU A 305 -7.42 -22.96 -29.42
C GLU A 305 -8.00 -22.75 -30.82
N ASP A 306 -9.28 -22.42 -30.91
CA ASP A 306 -10.00 -22.15 -32.15
C ASP A 306 -9.98 -20.67 -32.56
N GLY A 307 -9.38 -19.79 -31.72
CA GLY A 307 -9.26 -18.36 -31.94
C GLY A 307 -10.49 -17.55 -31.51
N ASN A 308 -11.43 -18.13 -30.77
CA ASN A 308 -12.58 -17.41 -30.24
C ASN A 308 -12.18 -16.64 -28.96
N GLU A 309 -12.78 -15.45 -28.79
CA GLU A 309 -12.61 -14.71 -27.54
C GLU A 309 -13.24 -15.47 -26.36
N VAL A 310 -12.47 -15.63 -25.30
CA VAL A 310 -12.91 -16.23 -24.05
C VAL A 310 -12.63 -15.28 -22.90
N GLU A 311 -13.47 -15.30 -21.89
CA GLU A 311 -13.39 -14.48 -20.70
C GLU A 311 -13.31 -15.38 -19.47
N ARG A 312 -12.52 -14.98 -18.47
CA ARG A 312 -12.37 -15.71 -17.20
C ARG A 312 -12.48 -14.74 -16.04
N HIS A 313 -13.36 -15.06 -15.11
CA HIS A 313 -13.54 -14.35 -13.86
C HIS A 313 -12.73 -15.03 -12.74
N SER A 314 -12.37 -14.27 -11.73
CA SER A 314 -11.77 -14.83 -10.52
C SER A 314 -12.83 -15.55 -9.69
N SER A 315 -13.05 -16.85 -10.00
CA SER A 315 -14.05 -17.70 -9.36
C SER A 315 -13.52 -19.13 -9.18
N ASP A 316 -13.94 -19.79 -8.09
CA ASP A 316 -13.60 -21.19 -7.84
C ASP A 316 -14.41 -22.17 -8.71
N GLU A 317 -15.47 -21.68 -9.36
CA GLU A 317 -16.36 -22.48 -10.22
C GLU A 317 -15.93 -22.48 -11.69
N GLU A 318 -15.06 -21.55 -12.10
CA GLU A 318 -14.55 -21.45 -13.46
C GLU A 318 -13.41 -22.45 -13.74
N PRO A 319 -13.18 -22.82 -15.00
CA PRO A 319 -12.02 -23.62 -15.38
C PRO A 319 -10.72 -22.93 -15.01
N PHE A 320 -9.73 -23.70 -14.55
CA PHE A 320 -8.39 -23.16 -14.25
C PHE A 320 -7.78 -22.47 -15.47
N SER A 321 -7.35 -21.24 -15.28
CA SER A 321 -6.56 -20.49 -16.25
C SER A 321 -5.43 -19.75 -15.55
N ALA A 322 -4.28 -19.63 -16.20
CA ALA A 322 -3.10 -18.96 -15.64
C ALA A 322 -2.26 -18.32 -16.75
N LEU A 323 -1.56 -17.25 -16.40
CA LEU A 323 -0.57 -16.60 -17.24
C LEU A 323 0.83 -17.01 -16.79
N ALA A 324 1.62 -17.64 -17.68
CA ALA A 324 3.04 -17.84 -17.44
C ALA A 324 3.77 -16.51 -17.76
N PHE A 325 4.13 -15.75 -16.73
CA PHE A 325 4.73 -14.42 -16.89
C PHE A 325 6.24 -14.39 -16.70
N LYS A 326 6.81 -15.43 -16.07
CA LYS A 326 8.24 -15.53 -15.77
C LYS A 326 8.68 -16.99 -15.74
N ILE A 327 9.88 -17.25 -16.29
CA ILE A 327 10.59 -18.52 -16.15
C ILE A 327 11.73 -18.29 -15.15
N MET A 328 11.82 -19.12 -14.13
CA MET A 328 12.87 -19.10 -13.12
C MET A 328 13.84 -20.24 -13.31
#